data_ca2685f55cda40dd75d4f970fb4fb1a7
#
_entry.id   ca2685f55cda40dd75d4f970fb4fb1a7
#
_cell.length_a   1.000
_cell.length_b   1.000
_cell.length_c   1.000
_cell.angle_alpha   90.00
_cell.angle_beta   90.00
_cell.angle_gamma   90.00
#
_symmetry.space_group_name_H-M   'P 1'
#
loop_
_entity.id
_entity.type
_entity.pdbx_description
1 polymer ?
#
loop_
_entity_poly.entity_id
_entity_poly.type
_entity_poly.pdbx_seq_one_letter_code
_entity_poly.pdbx_strand_id
1 'polypeptide(L)'
;MRSLLNERKSSMPAELTESVWESIQTFQGNAEQFDDVTMLALHYFGGGGPHRGPNASRMREQKSDQDEILTVSAELSYMDAVQTFIENAFGRKKVSCENIRRMLIASDEIFSNICLHSGAKEVIISCRVRGNEAVLALEDDGGAFNPLEKEQADTGEPLENRKEGGLGIHMIRKLMDAADYQYDEKNKRNCLILKIDTTDGRKI
;
A
#
# COMPACT_ATOMS: atom_id res chain seq x y z
N MET A 1 -27.20 -9.89 -17.73
CA MET A 1 -25.98 -9.18 -17.32
C MET A 1 -25.94 -7.72 -17.75
N ARG A 2 -25.86 -7.37 -19.05
CA ARG A 2 -25.79 -5.95 -19.50
C ARG A 2 -26.95 -5.06 -19.03
N SER A 3 -28.19 -5.53 -19.01
CA SER A 3 -29.34 -4.73 -18.52
C SER A 3 -29.21 -4.46 -17.02
N LEU A 4 -28.88 -5.46 -16.22
CA LEU A 4 -28.69 -5.35 -14.76
C LEU A 4 -27.60 -4.34 -14.40
N LEU A 5 -26.46 -4.33 -15.09
CA LEU A 5 -25.39 -3.35 -14.88
C LEU A 5 -25.81 -1.93 -15.28
N ASN A 6 -26.62 -1.79 -16.33
CA ASN A 6 -27.13 -0.49 -16.76
C ASN A 6 -28.19 0.10 -15.82
N GLU A 7 -29.04 -0.74 -15.26
CA GLU A 7 -30.08 -0.35 -14.30
C GLU A 7 -29.48 0.08 -12.95
N ARG A 8 -28.32 -0.49 -12.58
CA ARG A 8 -27.66 -0.26 -11.27
C ARG A 8 -26.39 0.59 -11.35
N LYS A 9 -26.28 1.47 -12.32
CA LYS A 9 -25.12 2.39 -12.50
C LYS A 9 -24.79 3.26 -11.30
N SER A 10 -25.78 3.53 -10.44
CA SER A 10 -25.63 4.38 -9.25
C SER A 10 -25.51 3.59 -7.96
N SER A 11 -25.50 2.26 -8.00
CA SER A 11 -25.34 1.41 -6.82
C SER A 11 -23.90 1.42 -6.31
N MET A 12 -23.75 1.21 -5.00
CA MET A 12 -22.42 1.04 -4.40
C MET A 12 -21.77 -0.27 -4.92
N PRO A 13 -20.44 -0.33 -4.99
CA PRO A 13 -19.73 -1.51 -5.51
C PRO A 13 -20.14 -2.82 -4.85
N ALA A 14 -20.34 -2.83 -3.53
CA ALA A 14 -20.77 -4.01 -2.79
C ALA A 14 -22.16 -4.50 -3.25
N GLU A 15 -23.13 -3.59 -3.37
CA GLU A 15 -24.49 -3.91 -3.82
C GLU A 15 -24.50 -4.42 -5.28
N LEU A 16 -23.60 -3.87 -6.10
CA LEU A 16 -23.46 -4.26 -7.49
C LEU A 16 -22.90 -5.68 -7.61
N THR A 17 -21.85 -6.02 -6.86
CA THR A 17 -21.25 -7.36 -6.86
C THR A 17 -22.23 -8.40 -6.32
N GLU A 18 -22.99 -8.08 -5.28
CA GLU A 18 -24.01 -8.98 -4.72
C GLU A 18 -25.13 -9.27 -5.75
N SER A 19 -25.65 -8.22 -6.41
CA SER A 19 -26.68 -8.37 -7.44
C SER A 19 -26.21 -9.17 -8.66
N VAL A 20 -24.93 -9.00 -9.05
CA VAL A 20 -24.33 -9.79 -10.13
C VAL A 20 -24.18 -11.25 -9.70
N TRP A 21 -23.77 -11.48 -8.46
CA TRP A 21 -23.66 -12.84 -7.91
C TRP A 21 -25.00 -13.58 -7.91
N GLU A 22 -26.06 -12.94 -7.40
CA GLU A 22 -27.42 -13.50 -7.43
C GLU A 22 -27.88 -13.85 -8.87
N SER A 23 -27.55 -12.97 -9.83
CA SER A 23 -27.86 -13.20 -11.25
C SER A 23 -27.10 -14.40 -11.82
N ILE A 24 -25.84 -14.58 -11.43
CA ILE A 24 -25.01 -15.74 -11.82
C ILE A 24 -25.60 -17.03 -11.22
N GLN A 25 -25.92 -17.03 -9.92
CA GLN A 25 -26.51 -18.19 -9.26
C GLN A 25 -27.86 -18.58 -9.88
N THR A 26 -28.70 -17.59 -10.21
CA THR A 26 -29.97 -17.80 -10.88
C THR A 26 -29.79 -18.42 -12.27
N PHE A 27 -28.80 -17.96 -13.02
CA PHE A 27 -28.47 -18.51 -14.35
C PHE A 27 -27.89 -19.90 -14.27
N GLN A 28 -27.05 -20.18 -13.28
CA GLN A 28 -26.41 -21.48 -13.07
C GLN A 28 -27.43 -22.56 -12.67
N GLY A 29 -28.45 -22.18 -11.91
CA GLY A 29 -29.49 -23.14 -11.42
C GLY A 29 -28.89 -24.30 -10.64
N ASN A 30 -29.15 -25.53 -11.04
CA ASN A 30 -28.64 -26.74 -10.39
C ASN A 30 -27.36 -27.30 -11.03
N ALA A 31 -26.71 -26.56 -11.95
CA ALA A 31 -25.45 -26.99 -12.55
C ALA A 31 -24.30 -26.88 -11.54
N GLU A 32 -23.40 -27.87 -11.52
CA GLU A 32 -22.18 -27.80 -10.73
C GLU A 32 -21.32 -26.60 -11.19
N GLN A 33 -20.70 -25.89 -10.21
CA GLN A 33 -19.76 -24.83 -10.52
C GLN A 33 -18.47 -25.44 -11.05
N PHE A 34 -18.13 -25.09 -12.28
CA PHE A 34 -16.98 -25.68 -12.99
C PHE A 34 -15.68 -24.92 -12.77
N ASP A 35 -15.75 -23.65 -12.33
CA ASP A 35 -14.59 -22.77 -12.16
C ASP A 35 -14.86 -21.68 -11.11
N ASP A 36 -13.80 -21.07 -10.58
CA ASP A 36 -13.90 -19.99 -9.61
C ASP A 36 -14.43 -18.71 -10.27
N VAL A 37 -15.27 -17.97 -9.54
CA VAL A 37 -15.80 -16.68 -9.99
C VAL A 37 -15.18 -15.57 -9.16
N THR A 38 -14.38 -14.72 -9.81
CA THR A 38 -13.84 -13.50 -9.20
C THR A 38 -14.52 -12.27 -9.75
N MET A 39 -14.99 -11.39 -8.89
CA MET A 39 -15.64 -10.12 -9.28
C MET A 39 -14.95 -8.95 -8.60
N LEU A 40 -14.69 -7.88 -9.39
CA LEU A 40 -14.19 -6.61 -8.90
C LEU A 40 -15.10 -5.49 -9.40
N ALA A 41 -15.66 -4.71 -8.48
CA ALA A 41 -16.42 -3.50 -8.80
C ALA A 41 -15.69 -2.27 -8.23
N LEU A 42 -15.43 -1.28 -9.09
CA LEU A 42 -14.78 -0.03 -8.73
C LEU A 42 -15.76 1.13 -8.91
N HIS A 43 -15.89 1.96 -7.88
CA HIS A 43 -16.64 3.21 -7.98
C HIS A 43 -15.66 4.37 -8.20
N TYR A 44 -15.67 4.92 -9.42
CA TYR A 44 -14.90 6.12 -9.74
C TYR A 44 -15.72 7.37 -9.43
N PHE A 45 -15.33 8.10 -8.40
CA PHE A 45 -16.01 9.34 -7.99
C PHE A 45 -15.72 10.53 -8.91
N GLY A 46 -15.07 10.35 -10.05
CA GLY A 46 -14.67 11.43 -10.93
C GLY A 46 -13.71 12.42 -10.25
N GLY A 47 -12.90 13.15 -10.98
CA GLY A 47 -11.98 14.17 -10.45
C GLY A 47 -12.66 15.46 -9.94
N GLY A 48 -13.92 15.39 -9.50
CA GLY A 48 -14.63 16.45 -8.79
C GLY A 48 -14.41 16.25 -7.30
N GLY A 49 -13.57 17.07 -6.70
CA GLY A 49 -13.33 17.08 -5.26
C GLY A 49 -14.62 17.25 -4.44
N PRO A 50 -14.54 17.10 -3.10
CA PRO A 50 -15.69 17.03 -2.21
C PRO A 50 -16.62 18.22 -2.41
N HIS A 51 -17.93 17.96 -2.37
CA HIS A 51 -19.02 18.93 -2.52
C HIS A 51 -18.66 20.30 -1.95
N ARG A 52 -18.48 21.28 -2.83
CA ARG A 52 -18.37 22.69 -2.45
C ARG A 52 -19.73 23.15 -1.92
N GLY A 53 -19.84 23.23 -0.61
CA GLY A 53 -20.82 24.13 0.00
C GLY A 53 -20.55 25.59 -0.45
N PRO A 54 -21.54 26.49 -0.42
CA PRO A 54 -21.50 27.82 -1.06
C PRO A 54 -20.56 28.86 -0.42
N ASN A 55 -19.48 28.48 0.26
CA ASN A 55 -18.53 29.40 0.89
C ASN A 55 -17.05 29.02 0.75
N ALA A 56 -16.63 28.44 -0.39
CA ALA A 56 -15.20 28.16 -0.65
C ALA A 56 -14.57 29.18 -1.62
N SER A 57 -14.75 30.49 -1.31
CA SER A 57 -13.91 31.53 -1.91
C SER A 57 -12.70 31.75 -0.99
N ARG A 58 -11.49 31.50 -1.54
CA ARG A 58 -10.18 31.71 -0.95
C ARG A 58 -9.65 30.61 -0.03
N MET A 59 -9.43 29.42 -0.53
CA MET A 59 -8.30 28.63 -0.06
C MET A 59 -7.21 28.72 -1.14
N ARG A 60 -6.15 29.47 -0.82
CA ARG A 60 -4.85 29.43 -1.49
C ARG A 60 -4.41 27.98 -1.50
N GLU A 61 -3.86 27.52 -2.65
CA GLU A 61 -3.05 26.30 -2.72
C GLU A 61 -1.91 26.40 -1.69
N GLN A 62 -2.17 26.02 -0.46
CA GLN A 62 -1.11 25.61 0.44
C GLN A 62 -0.68 24.22 -0.06
N LYS A 63 0.48 24.16 -0.74
CA LYS A 63 1.29 22.94 -0.80
C LYS A 63 1.37 22.43 0.63
N SER A 64 0.60 21.43 0.99
CA SER A 64 0.67 20.84 2.31
C SER A 64 1.96 20.02 2.36
N ASP A 65 2.98 20.61 2.91
CA ASP A 65 4.27 20.00 3.24
C ASP A 65 4.11 19.10 4.51
N GLN A 66 2.87 18.75 4.84
CA GLN A 66 2.54 17.94 5.99
C GLN A 66 2.64 16.46 5.64
N ASP A 67 3.28 15.74 6.54
CA ASP A 67 3.33 14.28 6.49
C ASP A 67 1.91 13.73 6.64
N GLU A 68 1.52 12.79 5.78
CA GLU A 68 0.29 12.04 5.96
C GLU A 68 0.60 10.80 6.78
N ILE A 69 -0.21 10.52 7.79
CA ILE A 69 0.08 9.50 8.80
C ILE A 69 -1.13 8.57 8.93
N LEU A 70 -0.86 7.27 8.96
CA LEU A 70 -1.81 6.22 9.29
C LEU A 70 -1.24 5.39 10.44
N THR A 71 -2.05 5.10 11.45
CA THR A 71 -1.70 4.17 12.53
C THR A 71 -2.63 2.97 12.48
N VAL A 72 -2.07 1.76 12.51
CA VAL A 72 -2.82 0.50 12.49
C VAL A 72 -2.25 -0.51 13.49
N SER A 73 -3.04 -1.52 13.86
CA SER A 73 -2.50 -2.68 14.58
C SER A 73 -1.53 -3.46 13.68
N ALA A 74 -0.52 -4.08 14.28
CA ALA A 74 0.46 -4.92 13.58
C ALA A 74 -0.13 -6.30 13.20
N GLU A 75 -1.15 -6.30 12.35
CA GLU A 75 -1.88 -7.47 11.89
C GLU A 75 -1.99 -7.47 10.36
N LEU A 76 -1.77 -8.60 9.72
CA LEU A 76 -1.85 -8.73 8.24
C LEU A 76 -3.20 -8.32 7.65
N SER A 77 -4.28 -8.37 8.44
CA SER A 77 -5.62 -7.92 8.03
C SER A 77 -5.68 -6.43 7.65
N TYR A 78 -4.72 -5.62 8.09
CA TYR A 78 -4.62 -4.21 7.73
C TYR A 78 -3.79 -3.92 6.47
N MET A 79 -3.24 -4.94 5.80
CA MET A 79 -2.40 -4.77 4.60
C MET A 79 -3.08 -3.92 3.53
N ASP A 80 -4.32 -4.24 3.18
CA ASP A 80 -5.08 -3.51 2.16
C ASP A 80 -5.30 -2.03 2.54
N ALA A 81 -5.52 -1.76 3.83
CA ALA A 81 -5.67 -0.39 4.34
C ALA A 81 -4.36 0.38 4.23
N VAL A 82 -3.22 -0.25 4.55
CA VAL A 82 -1.88 0.33 4.42
C VAL A 82 -1.56 0.64 2.96
N GLN A 83 -1.80 -0.30 2.05
CA GLN A 83 -1.59 -0.10 0.61
C GLN A 83 -2.44 1.04 0.06
N THR A 84 -3.75 1.02 0.36
CA THR A 84 -4.68 2.07 -0.06
C THR A 84 -4.25 3.45 0.45
N PHE A 85 -3.77 3.53 1.70
CA PHE A 85 -3.27 4.77 2.27
C PHE A 85 -2.05 5.29 1.52
N ILE A 86 -1.03 4.45 1.29
CA ILE A 86 0.21 4.80 0.58
C ILE A 86 -0.11 5.27 -0.85
N GLU A 87 -0.93 4.52 -1.58
CA GLU A 87 -1.34 4.85 -2.95
C GLU A 87 -2.03 6.22 -3.00
N ASN A 88 -2.98 6.45 -2.12
CA ASN A 88 -3.71 7.72 -2.06
C ASN A 88 -2.82 8.89 -1.65
N ALA A 89 -1.95 8.70 -0.65
CA ALA A 89 -1.07 9.75 -0.14
C ALA A 89 -0.08 10.23 -1.23
N PHE A 90 0.60 9.30 -1.90
CA PHE A 90 1.53 9.64 -2.98
C PHE A 90 0.81 10.06 -4.26
N GLY A 91 -0.37 9.49 -4.56
CA GLY A 91 -1.19 9.90 -5.69
C GLY A 91 -1.63 11.37 -5.61
N ARG A 92 -2.07 11.83 -4.42
CA ARG A 92 -2.38 13.26 -4.18
C ARG A 92 -1.17 14.18 -4.38
N LYS A 93 0.02 13.69 -4.09
CA LYS A 93 1.29 14.42 -4.26
C LYS A 93 1.88 14.28 -5.68
N LYS A 94 1.15 13.63 -6.60
CA LYS A 94 1.53 13.43 -8.02
C LYS A 94 2.83 12.64 -8.22
N VAL A 95 3.15 11.75 -7.31
CA VAL A 95 4.21 10.75 -7.51
C VAL A 95 3.82 9.83 -8.67
N SER A 96 4.76 9.42 -9.51
CA SER A 96 4.46 8.56 -10.66
C SER A 96 3.92 7.20 -10.22
N CYS A 97 3.02 6.59 -11.02
CA CYS A 97 2.47 5.26 -10.74
C CYS A 97 3.55 4.19 -10.57
N GLU A 98 4.67 4.33 -11.29
CA GLU A 98 5.82 3.44 -11.17
C GLU A 98 6.47 3.54 -9.79
N ASN A 99 6.74 4.75 -9.32
CA ASN A 99 7.33 4.99 -8.01
C ASN A 99 6.38 4.58 -6.87
N ILE A 100 5.07 4.82 -7.02
CA ILE A 100 4.06 4.34 -6.07
C ILE A 100 4.10 2.81 -6.00
N ARG A 101 4.15 2.11 -7.14
CA ARG A 101 4.22 0.64 -7.18
C ARG A 101 5.48 0.11 -6.48
N ARG A 102 6.63 0.75 -6.69
CA ARG A 102 7.88 0.41 -5.99
C ARG A 102 7.73 0.52 -4.47
N MET A 103 7.10 1.62 -3.99
CA MET A 103 6.80 1.83 -2.57
C MET A 103 5.82 0.79 -2.01
N LEU A 104 4.78 0.42 -2.77
CA LEU A 104 3.81 -0.60 -2.36
C LEU A 104 4.48 -1.96 -2.19
N ILE A 105 5.28 -2.41 -3.17
CA ILE A 105 6.00 -3.69 -3.07
C ILE A 105 6.93 -3.71 -1.85
N ALA A 106 7.65 -2.64 -1.60
CA ALA A 106 8.53 -2.55 -0.43
C ALA A 106 7.74 -2.50 0.89
N SER A 107 6.61 -1.80 0.92
CA SER A 107 5.77 -1.72 2.12
C SER A 107 5.14 -3.06 2.49
N ASP A 108 4.74 -3.87 1.52
CA ASP A 108 4.20 -5.21 1.74
C ASP A 108 5.19 -6.10 2.48
N GLU A 109 6.42 -6.13 2.01
CA GLU A 109 7.49 -6.92 2.64
C GLU A 109 7.78 -6.43 4.05
N ILE A 110 7.90 -5.11 4.24
CA ILE A 110 8.22 -4.54 5.56
C ILE A 110 7.07 -4.76 6.53
N PHE A 111 5.84 -4.45 6.14
CA PHE A 111 4.67 -4.58 7.00
C PHE A 111 4.42 -6.04 7.38
N SER A 112 4.55 -6.98 6.41
CA SER A 112 4.47 -8.41 6.70
C SER A 112 5.54 -8.86 7.70
N ASN A 113 6.78 -8.42 7.53
CA ASN A 113 7.87 -8.75 8.44
C ASN A 113 7.61 -8.19 9.85
N ILE A 114 7.10 -6.98 9.98
CA ILE A 114 6.69 -6.41 11.26
C ILE A 114 5.60 -7.29 11.89
N CYS A 115 4.52 -7.58 11.19
CA CYS A 115 3.39 -8.36 11.71
C CYS A 115 3.79 -9.77 12.16
N LEU A 116 4.70 -10.42 11.43
CA LEU A 116 5.04 -11.82 11.64
C LEU A 116 6.21 -12.03 12.63
N HIS A 117 7.14 -11.06 12.72
CA HIS A 117 8.43 -11.30 13.35
C HIS A 117 8.85 -10.26 14.42
N SER A 118 8.30 -9.04 14.43
CA SER A 118 8.77 -7.99 15.35
C SER A 118 8.18 -8.10 16.75
N GLY A 119 7.02 -8.75 16.90
CA GLY A 119 6.23 -8.72 18.13
C GLY A 119 5.59 -7.36 18.42
N ALA A 120 5.56 -6.46 17.44
CA ALA A 120 4.89 -5.16 17.51
C ALA A 120 3.39 -5.32 17.71
N LYS A 121 2.78 -4.32 18.33
CA LYS A 121 1.33 -4.19 18.46
C LYS A 121 0.76 -3.13 17.54
N GLU A 122 1.55 -2.14 17.20
CA GLU A 122 1.17 -0.97 16.42
C GLU A 122 2.21 -0.63 15.37
N VAL A 123 1.74 -0.22 14.19
CA VAL A 123 2.59 0.32 13.12
C VAL A 123 2.08 1.70 12.73
N ILE A 124 2.99 2.66 12.64
CA ILE A 124 2.74 4.01 12.14
C ILE A 124 3.37 4.12 10.76
N ILE A 125 2.55 4.44 9.77
CA ILE A 125 2.97 4.64 8.38
C ILE A 125 2.92 6.14 8.08
N SER A 126 4.02 6.72 7.60
CA SER A 126 4.05 8.13 7.18
C SER A 126 4.50 8.28 5.73
N CYS A 127 3.78 9.13 4.97
CA CYS A 127 4.05 9.45 3.57
C CYS A 127 4.29 10.94 3.40
N ARG A 128 5.45 11.31 2.85
CA ARG A 128 5.78 12.71 2.56
C ARG A 128 6.49 12.85 1.21
N VAL A 129 6.40 14.04 0.61
CA VAL A 129 7.19 14.40 -0.56
C VAL A 129 7.82 15.75 -0.27
N ARG A 130 9.13 15.83 -0.35
CA ARG A 130 9.90 17.08 -0.19
C ARG A 130 10.77 17.31 -1.41
N GLY A 131 10.49 18.39 -2.14
CA GLY A 131 11.16 18.63 -3.42
C GLY A 131 10.91 17.46 -4.38
N ASN A 132 11.97 16.77 -4.77
CA ASN A 132 11.94 15.62 -5.68
C ASN A 132 12.03 14.27 -4.96
N GLU A 133 11.95 14.24 -3.65
CA GLU A 133 12.08 13.01 -2.87
C GLU A 133 10.73 12.60 -2.28
N ALA A 134 10.25 11.40 -2.62
CA ALA A 134 9.16 10.73 -1.95
C ALA A 134 9.72 9.84 -0.84
N VAL A 135 9.18 9.98 0.36
CA VAL A 135 9.63 9.27 1.56
C VAL A 135 8.46 8.53 2.19
N LEU A 136 8.63 7.23 2.37
CA LEU A 136 7.77 6.36 3.14
C LEU A 136 8.51 5.91 4.39
N ALA A 137 7.94 6.09 5.57
CA ALA A 137 8.49 5.55 6.80
C ALA A 137 7.47 4.63 7.47
N LEU A 138 7.95 3.51 7.99
CA LEU A 138 7.19 2.58 8.82
C LEU A 138 7.87 2.54 10.19
N GLU A 139 7.09 2.88 11.23
CA GLU A 139 7.54 2.82 12.62
C GLU A 139 6.76 1.75 13.36
N ASP A 140 7.43 0.91 14.14
CA ASP A 140 6.79 -0.13 14.96
C ASP A 140 7.33 -0.12 16.41
N ASP A 141 6.53 -0.63 17.33
CA ASP A 141 6.84 -0.75 18.76
C ASP A 141 7.40 -2.15 19.14
N GLY A 142 7.89 -2.90 18.16
CA GLY A 142 8.52 -4.21 18.38
C GLY A 142 9.92 -4.15 18.97
N GLY A 143 10.54 -5.31 19.10
CA GLY A 143 11.94 -5.41 19.54
C GLY A 143 12.88 -4.66 18.59
N ALA A 144 13.94 -4.03 19.14
CA ALA A 144 14.94 -3.32 18.33
C ALA A 144 15.57 -4.27 17.30
N PHE A 145 15.40 -3.98 16.02
CA PHE A 145 15.87 -4.83 14.93
C PHE A 145 16.09 -4.03 13.66
N ASN A 146 17.35 -3.99 13.21
CA ASN A 146 17.70 -3.37 11.94
C ASN A 146 17.63 -4.37 10.78
N PRO A 147 16.61 -4.36 9.94
CA PRO A 147 16.52 -5.29 8.83
C PRO A 147 17.64 -5.07 7.80
N LEU A 148 18.19 -3.85 7.71
CA LEU A 148 19.23 -3.50 6.74
C LEU A 148 20.61 -4.08 7.11
N GLU A 149 20.84 -4.54 8.34
CA GLU A 149 22.09 -5.17 8.77
C GLU A 149 22.18 -6.67 8.41
N LYS A 150 21.05 -7.29 8.03
CA LYS A 150 21.11 -8.67 7.54
C LYS A 150 22.00 -8.77 6.31
N GLU A 151 22.97 -9.68 6.38
CA GLU A 151 23.81 -10.05 5.25
C GLU A 151 22.93 -10.40 4.04
N GLN A 152 23.37 -9.94 2.87
CA GLN A 152 22.70 -10.24 1.61
C GLN A 152 22.58 -11.76 1.48
N ALA A 153 21.37 -12.26 1.26
CA ALA A 153 21.20 -13.65 0.86
C ALA A 153 22.10 -13.89 -0.35
N ASP A 154 22.98 -14.87 -0.28
CA ASP A 154 23.85 -15.22 -1.40
C ASP A 154 22.96 -15.70 -2.56
N THR A 155 22.76 -14.80 -3.54
CA THR A 155 21.94 -15.07 -4.72
C THR A 155 22.61 -16.08 -5.66
N GLY A 156 23.84 -16.48 -5.40
CA GLY A 156 24.59 -17.49 -6.15
C GLY A 156 24.33 -18.92 -5.70
N GLU A 157 23.73 -19.14 -4.52
CA GLU A 157 23.40 -20.49 -4.08
C GLU A 157 22.11 -21.04 -4.75
N PRO A 158 22.07 -22.37 -5.03
CA PRO A 158 20.86 -23.02 -5.51
C PRO A 158 19.67 -22.78 -4.60
N LEU A 159 18.45 -22.65 -5.17
CA LEU A 159 17.19 -22.37 -4.44
C LEU A 159 16.94 -23.29 -3.25
N GLU A 160 17.41 -24.54 -3.32
CA GLU A 160 17.25 -25.57 -2.30
C GLU A 160 18.06 -25.31 -1.00
N ASN A 161 19.11 -24.49 -1.09
CA ASN A 161 20.02 -24.17 0.02
C ASN A 161 19.85 -22.73 0.56
N ARG A 162 18.94 -21.93 -0.04
CA ARG A 162 18.72 -20.57 0.40
C ARG A 162 18.00 -20.57 1.75
N LYS A 163 18.61 -19.95 2.75
CA LYS A 163 17.94 -19.70 4.03
C LYS A 163 16.69 -18.86 3.79
N GLU A 164 15.56 -19.29 4.34
CA GLU A 164 14.34 -18.50 4.34
C GLU A 164 14.62 -17.13 4.98
N GLY A 165 14.27 -16.05 4.29
CA GLY A 165 14.44 -14.67 4.74
C GLY A 165 15.73 -14.00 4.23
N GLY A 166 15.59 -12.81 3.68
CA GLY A 166 16.67 -11.98 3.10
C GLY A 166 16.40 -11.54 1.67
N LEU A 167 15.49 -12.22 0.98
CA LEU A 167 15.10 -11.84 -0.38
C LEU A 167 14.37 -10.50 -0.39
N GLY A 168 13.51 -10.24 0.61
CA GLY A 168 12.73 -9.01 0.71
C GLY A 168 13.62 -7.79 0.93
N ILE A 169 14.59 -7.84 1.83
CA ILE A 169 15.54 -6.73 2.05
C ILE A 169 16.41 -6.47 0.83
N HIS A 170 16.83 -7.53 0.13
CA HIS A 170 17.55 -7.38 -1.13
C HIS A 170 16.68 -6.68 -2.19
N MET A 171 15.40 -7.03 -2.28
CA MET A 171 14.43 -6.40 -3.18
C MET A 171 14.21 -4.92 -2.82
N ILE A 172 14.06 -4.60 -1.53
CA ILE A 172 13.93 -3.22 -1.05
C ILE A 172 15.13 -2.38 -1.49
N ARG A 173 16.36 -2.88 -1.31
CA ARG A 173 17.58 -2.19 -1.76
C ARG A 173 17.64 -1.97 -3.28
N LYS A 174 17.03 -2.83 -4.08
CA LYS A 174 16.94 -2.67 -5.54
C LYS A 174 15.84 -1.70 -5.97
N LEU A 175 14.73 -1.70 -5.25
CA LEU A 175 13.57 -0.89 -5.58
C LEU A 175 13.70 0.55 -5.08
N MET A 176 14.38 0.78 -3.96
CA MET A 176 14.52 2.11 -3.36
C MET A 176 15.83 2.77 -3.78
N ASP A 177 15.82 4.09 -3.87
CA ASP A 177 17.05 4.86 -4.12
C ASP A 177 17.86 5.03 -2.84
N ALA A 178 17.20 5.05 -1.68
CA ALA A 178 17.83 4.94 -0.36
C ALA A 178 16.89 4.25 0.63
N ALA A 179 17.49 3.57 1.61
CA ALA A 179 16.81 3.01 2.76
C ALA A 179 17.66 3.23 4.00
N ASP A 180 17.06 3.79 5.05
CA ASP A 180 17.70 4.11 6.32
C ASP A 180 16.91 3.47 7.46
N TYR A 181 17.61 3.06 8.51
CA TYR A 181 16.99 2.55 9.73
C TYR A 181 17.43 3.38 10.94
N GLN A 182 16.50 3.64 11.83
CA GLN A 182 16.73 4.32 13.10
C GLN A 182 15.96 3.61 14.21
N TYR A 183 16.56 3.56 15.41
CA TYR A 183 15.86 3.13 16.60
C TYR A 183 15.72 4.28 17.57
N ASP A 184 14.49 4.62 17.95
CA ASP A 184 14.21 5.64 18.95
C ASP A 184 14.27 5.00 20.36
N GLU A 185 15.40 5.18 21.02
CA GLU A 185 15.63 4.67 22.39
C GLU A 185 14.62 5.21 23.41
N LYS A 186 14.13 6.43 23.21
CA LYS A 186 13.22 7.09 24.15
C LYS A 186 11.80 6.51 24.04
N ASN A 187 11.31 6.35 22.83
CA ASN A 187 9.96 5.86 22.56
C ASN A 187 9.94 4.35 22.29
N LYS A 188 11.11 3.70 22.26
CA LYS A 188 11.25 2.25 21.96
C LYS A 188 10.59 1.87 20.64
N ARG A 189 10.92 2.61 19.58
CA ARG A 189 10.36 2.37 18.25
C ARG A 189 11.47 2.15 17.22
N ASN A 190 11.25 1.15 16.37
CA ASN A 190 11.98 1.01 15.12
C ASN A 190 11.39 1.99 14.10
N CYS A 191 12.22 2.55 13.23
CA CYS A 191 11.80 3.38 12.10
C CYS A 191 12.61 3.00 10.87
N LEU A 192 11.95 2.39 9.88
CA LEU A 192 12.54 2.11 8.58
C LEU A 192 12.05 3.16 7.58
N ILE A 193 12.99 3.86 6.95
CA ILE A 193 12.75 5.00 6.06
C ILE A 193 13.16 4.62 4.65
N LEU A 194 12.22 4.70 3.71
CA LEU A 194 12.41 4.42 2.29
C LEU A 194 12.32 5.70 1.49
N LYS A 195 13.20 5.88 0.51
CA LYS A 195 13.26 7.09 -0.31
C LYS A 195 13.34 6.75 -1.79
N ILE A 196 12.60 7.52 -2.60
CA ILE A 196 12.63 7.45 -4.07
C ILE A 196 12.75 8.87 -4.62
N ASP A 197 13.65 9.07 -5.58
CA ASP A 197 13.71 10.29 -6.38
C ASP A 197 12.55 10.27 -7.40
N THR A 198 11.71 11.30 -7.33
CA THR A 198 10.52 11.43 -8.18
C THR A 198 10.84 11.99 -9.57
N THR A 199 12.07 12.45 -9.81
CA THR A 199 12.53 12.95 -11.11
C THR A 199 13.11 11.86 -12.00
N ASP A 200 13.57 10.75 -11.40
CA ASP A 200 14.21 9.65 -12.13
C ASP A 200 13.14 8.66 -12.61
N GLY A 201 12.75 8.77 -13.86
CA GLY A 201 11.90 7.79 -14.55
C GLY A 201 12.69 6.53 -14.91
N ARG A 202 13.26 5.80 -13.94
CA ARG A 202 13.86 4.48 -14.17
C ARG A 202 12.77 3.54 -14.65
N LYS A 203 12.86 3.12 -15.91
CA LYS A 203 12.06 2.00 -16.42
C LYS A 203 12.60 0.72 -15.81
N ILE A 204 11.73 -0.03 -15.14
CA ILE A 204 12.00 -1.41 -14.69
C ILE A 204 12.16 -2.31 -15.88
#